data_de12716decf2f3d5ac72a64b12d600de
#
_entry.id   de12716decf2f3d5ac72a64b12d600de
#
_cell.length_a   1.000
_cell.length_b   1.000
_cell.length_c   1.000
_cell.angle_alpha   90.00
_cell.angle_beta   90.00
_cell.angle_gamma   90.00
#
_symmetry.space_group_name_H-M   'P 1'
#
loop_
_entity.id
_entity.type
_entity.pdbx_description
1 polymer ?
#
loop_
_entity_poly.entity_id
_entity_poly.type
_entity_poly.pdbx_seq_one_letter_code
_entity_poly.pdbx_strand_id
1 'polypeptide(L)'
;MKKITIKDIAMEARVSISTVSFVLNDKGEKMGISAAVIKKVQDVVEKLNYRPNMTATSLRTGKTRSIGLIVENISNQFFAVLAKIIEEEAGKLGYRVFYCSTDNNEERSAELVQSLLQANVDGFIITPTEGLEKSVDQLLKMKIPVVLIDRYFP
;
A
#
# COMPACT_ATOMS: atom_id res chain seq x y z
N MET A 1 -8.00 -24.13 -6.21
CA MET A 1 -8.61 -23.93 -4.87
C MET A 1 -9.54 -22.74 -4.92
N LYS A 2 -10.77 -22.85 -4.40
CA LYS A 2 -11.72 -21.72 -4.33
C LYS A 2 -11.21 -20.69 -3.32
N LYS A 3 -11.06 -19.43 -3.75
CA LYS A 3 -10.60 -18.35 -2.87
C LYS A 3 -11.71 -18.01 -1.87
N ILE A 4 -11.43 -18.13 -0.57
CA ILE A 4 -12.37 -17.75 0.50
C ILE A 4 -12.67 -16.26 0.40
N THR A 5 -13.93 -15.89 0.53
CA THR A 5 -14.45 -14.52 0.42
C THR A 5 -15.02 -14.02 1.75
N ILE A 6 -15.25 -12.73 1.86
CA ILE A 6 -15.92 -12.15 3.03
C ILE A 6 -17.35 -12.71 3.23
N LYS A 7 -18.01 -13.16 2.14
CA LYS A 7 -19.32 -13.81 2.19
C LYS A 7 -19.23 -15.16 2.88
N ASP A 8 -18.18 -15.94 2.61
CA ASP A 8 -17.98 -17.25 3.24
C ASP A 8 -17.74 -17.08 4.75
N ILE A 9 -16.99 -16.04 5.16
CA ILE A 9 -16.81 -15.69 6.58
C ILE A 9 -18.15 -15.33 7.23
N ALA A 10 -18.94 -14.48 6.58
CA ALA A 10 -20.24 -14.04 7.09
C ALA A 10 -21.22 -15.23 7.29
N MET A 11 -21.25 -16.17 6.33
CA MET A 11 -22.04 -17.39 6.43
C MET A 11 -21.59 -18.28 7.59
N GLU A 12 -20.30 -18.57 7.69
CA GLU A 12 -19.75 -19.45 8.73
C GLU A 12 -19.92 -18.84 10.13
N ALA A 13 -19.68 -17.52 10.25
CA ALA A 13 -19.89 -16.80 11.52
C ALA A 13 -21.36 -16.49 11.82
N ARG A 14 -22.29 -16.73 10.88
CA ARG A 14 -23.73 -16.39 10.98
C ARG A 14 -23.96 -14.93 11.34
N VAL A 15 -23.29 -14.03 10.65
CA VAL A 15 -23.43 -12.57 10.80
C VAL A 15 -23.55 -11.91 9.44
N SER A 16 -23.87 -10.63 9.40
CA SER A 16 -23.91 -9.88 8.14
C SER A 16 -22.50 -9.64 7.57
N ILE A 17 -22.40 -9.46 6.25
CA ILE A 17 -21.15 -9.07 5.57
C ILE A 17 -20.62 -7.76 6.16
N SER A 18 -21.51 -6.81 6.49
CA SER A 18 -21.14 -5.54 7.11
C SER A 18 -20.49 -5.74 8.48
N THR A 19 -21.03 -6.65 9.31
CA THR A 19 -20.44 -7.02 10.60
C THR A 19 -19.02 -7.56 10.42
N VAL A 20 -18.82 -8.50 9.49
CA VAL A 20 -17.48 -9.01 9.19
C VAL A 20 -16.55 -7.89 8.72
N SER A 21 -17.03 -7.01 7.84
CA SER A 21 -16.25 -5.87 7.36
C SER A 21 -15.83 -4.93 8.48
N PHE A 22 -16.71 -4.64 9.44
CA PHE A 22 -16.37 -3.79 10.58
C PHE A 22 -15.32 -4.46 11.48
N VAL A 23 -15.46 -5.74 11.76
CA VAL A 23 -14.49 -6.50 12.57
C VAL A 23 -13.12 -6.54 11.88
N LEU A 24 -13.07 -6.84 10.58
CA LEU A 24 -11.81 -6.90 9.81
C LEU A 24 -11.09 -5.55 9.66
N ASN A 25 -11.79 -4.44 9.91
CA ASN A 25 -11.21 -3.08 9.86
C ASN A 25 -11.07 -2.45 11.26
N ASP A 26 -11.07 -3.24 12.33
CA ASP A 26 -10.94 -2.81 13.73
C ASP A 26 -11.98 -1.75 14.15
N LYS A 27 -13.16 -1.79 13.53
CA LYS A 27 -14.27 -0.88 13.81
C LYS A 27 -15.42 -1.55 14.59
N GLY A 28 -15.23 -2.82 14.97
CA GLY A 28 -16.29 -3.62 15.60
C GLY A 28 -16.86 -2.95 16.85
N GLU A 29 -16.02 -2.58 17.81
CA GLU A 29 -16.43 -1.91 19.05
C GLU A 29 -17.10 -0.56 18.79
N LYS A 30 -16.50 0.25 17.91
CA LYS A 30 -17.05 1.57 17.54
C LYS A 30 -18.44 1.46 16.90
N MET A 31 -18.74 0.35 16.26
CA MET A 31 -20.04 0.07 15.62
C MET A 31 -20.99 -0.69 16.53
N GLY A 32 -20.69 -0.82 17.83
CA GLY A 32 -21.54 -1.47 18.81
C GLY A 32 -21.63 -2.99 18.68
N ILE A 33 -20.66 -3.63 18.00
CA ILE A 33 -20.61 -5.09 17.87
C ILE A 33 -20.04 -5.66 19.17
N SER A 34 -20.76 -6.62 19.76
CA SER A 34 -20.32 -7.23 21.03
C SER A 34 -19.00 -7.97 20.90
N ALA A 35 -18.21 -8.01 21.97
CA ALA A 35 -16.92 -8.71 22.01
C ALA A 35 -17.05 -10.20 21.63
N ALA A 36 -18.16 -10.84 22.00
CA ALA A 36 -18.44 -12.24 21.62
C ALA A 36 -18.58 -12.42 20.10
N VAL A 37 -19.22 -11.47 19.42
CA VAL A 37 -19.38 -11.51 17.96
C VAL A 37 -18.05 -11.18 17.27
N ILE A 38 -17.29 -10.21 17.77
CA ILE A 38 -15.95 -9.87 17.26
C ILE A 38 -15.05 -11.10 17.32
N LYS A 39 -14.97 -11.75 18.49
CA LYS A 39 -14.17 -12.97 18.66
C LYS A 39 -14.62 -14.08 17.71
N LYS A 40 -15.92 -14.34 17.63
CA LYS A 40 -16.45 -15.35 16.70
C LYS A 40 -16.03 -15.13 15.26
N VAL A 41 -16.08 -13.89 14.77
CA VAL A 41 -15.64 -13.57 13.42
C VAL A 41 -14.14 -13.79 13.26
N GLN A 42 -13.32 -13.38 14.24
CA GLN A 42 -11.87 -13.59 14.23
C GLN A 42 -11.52 -15.08 14.21
N ASP A 43 -12.17 -15.90 15.02
CA ASP A 43 -11.97 -17.36 15.07
C ASP A 43 -12.28 -18.01 13.69
N VAL A 44 -13.33 -17.55 13.00
CA VAL A 44 -13.69 -18.03 11.65
C VAL A 44 -12.66 -17.57 10.60
N VAL A 45 -12.19 -16.35 10.69
CA VAL A 45 -11.13 -15.80 9.80
C VAL A 45 -9.88 -16.65 9.91
N GLU A 46 -9.46 -16.99 11.13
CA GLU A 46 -8.30 -17.83 11.40
C GLU A 46 -8.52 -19.27 10.90
N LYS A 47 -9.65 -19.89 11.28
CA LYS A 47 -10.03 -21.25 10.86
C LYS A 47 -10.00 -21.44 9.35
N LEU A 48 -10.51 -20.45 8.60
CA LEU A 48 -10.57 -20.49 7.14
C LEU A 48 -9.33 -19.92 6.47
N ASN A 49 -8.32 -19.52 7.23
CA ASN A 49 -7.11 -18.83 6.74
C ASN A 49 -7.46 -17.72 5.73
N TYR A 50 -8.50 -16.95 6.07
CA TYR A 50 -8.97 -15.88 5.20
C TYR A 50 -7.96 -14.73 5.19
N ARG A 51 -7.63 -14.26 3.99
CA ARG A 51 -6.83 -13.04 3.80
C ARG A 51 -7.65 -12.02 3.03
N PRO A 52 -7.81 -10.80 3.55
CA PRO A 52 -8.50 -9.74 2.83
C PRO A 52 -7.92 -9.58 1.41
N ASN A 53 -8.81 -9.45 0.43
CA ASN A 53 -8.37 -9.16 -0.92
C ASN A 53 -8.04 -7.67 -1.04
N MET A 54 -6.74 -7.35 -1.04
CA MET A 54 -6.26 -5.96 -1.13
C MET A 54 -6.77 -5.26 -2.41
N THR A 55 -6.86 -5.99 -3.52
CA THR A 55 -7.42 -5.44 -4.77
C THR A 55 -8.89 -5.03 -4.61
N ALA A 56 -9.71 -5.87 -3.96
CA ALA A 56 -11.10 -5.51 -3.69
C ALA A 56 -11.23 -4.35 -2.69
N THR A 57 -10.31 -4.27 -1.75
CA THR A 57 -10.25 -3.15 -0.80
C THR A 57 -9.84 -1.86 -1.51
N SER A 58 -8.83 -1.89 -2.37
CA SER A 58 -8.37 -0.72 -3.11
C SER A 58 -9.43 -0.21 -4.10
N LEU A 59 -10.15 -1.09 -4.78
CA LEU A 59 -11.27 -0.71 -5.64
C LEU A 59 -12.37 0.05 -4.86
N ARG A 60 -12.65 -0.36 -3.63
CA ARG A 60 -13.67 0.29 -2.78
C ARG A 60 -13.19 1.60 -2.15
N THR A 61 -11.92 1.68 -1.76
CA THR A 61 -11.36 2.82 -1.04
C THR A 61 -10.66 3.83 -1.94
N GLY A 62 -10.36 3.45 -3.18
CA GLY A 62 -9.52 4.22 -4.09
C GLY A 62 -8.03 4.28 -3.66
N LYS A 63 -7.62 3.47 -2.66
CA LYS A 63 -6.26 3.47 -2.11
C LYS A 63 -5.71 2.06 -1.99
N THR A 64 -4.47 1.89 -2.42
CA THR A 64 -3.72 0.63 -2.28
C THR A 64 -2.94 0.56 -0.97
N ARG A 65 -2.78 1.70 -0.28
CA ARG A 65 -1.89 1.89 0.88
C ARG A 65 -0.46 1.44 0.58
N SER A 66 0.04 1.88 -0.56
CA SER A 66 1.42 1.65 -0.97
C SER A 66 2.06 2.93 -1.49
N ILE A 67 3.36 3.06 -1.28
CA ILE A 67 4.19 4.19 -1.69
C ILE A 67 5.34 3.62 -2.52
N GLY A 68 5.66 4.28 -3.63
CA GLY A 68 6.87 4.01 -4.40
C GLY A 68 8.03 4.83 -3.86
N LEU A 69 9.12 4.20 -3.43
CA LEU A 69 10.37 4.85 -3.06
C LEU A 69 11.41 4.54 -4.13
N ILE A 70 11.77 5.55 -4.89
CA ILE A 70 12.75 5.47 -5.98
C ILE A 70 14.00 6.21 -5.53
N VAL A 71 15.10 5.48 -5.41
CA VAL A 71 16.40 6.00 -4.99
C VAL A 71 17.47 5.70 -6.03
N GLU A 72 18.62 6.34 -5.93
CA GLU A 72 19.74 6.06 -6.82
C GLU A 72 20.17 4.60 -6.70
N ASN A 73 20.58 4.17 -5.51
CA ASN A 73 21.02 2.78 -5.29
C ASN A 73 20.78 2.38 -3.83
N ILE A 74 19.95 1.35 -3.63
CA ILE A 74 19.61 0.83 -2.30
C ILE A 74 20.80 0.19 -1.57
N SER A 75 21.86 -0.18 -2.29
CA SER A 75 23.09 -0.71 -1.68
C SER A 75 23.93 0.37 -1.02
N ASN A 76 23.69 1.66 -1.35
CA ASN A 76 24.30 2.78 -0.65
C ASN A 76 23.74 2.88 0.76
N GLN A 77 24.60 2.90 1.77
CA GLN A 77 24.21 2.92 3.18
C GLN A 77 23.28 4.09 3.53
N PHE A 78 23.47 5.26 2.92
CA PHE A 78 22.60 6.42 3.12
C PHE A 78 21.15 6.09 2.72
N PHE A 79 20.95 5.59 1.51
CA PHE A 79 19.61 5.25 1.03
C PHE A 79 19.02 4.04 1.74
N ALA A 80 19.84 3.07 2.16
CA ALA A 80 19.38 1.93 2.94
C ALA A 80 18.82 2.34 4.31
N VAL A 81 19.52 3.25 5.01
CA VAL A 81 19.06 3.79 6.30
C VAL A 81 17.80 4.63 6.12
N LEU A 82 17.78 5.50 5.11
CA LEU A 82 16.62 6.34 4.80
C LEU A 82 15.39 5.49 4.45
N ALA A 83 15.57 4.47 3.62
CA ALA A 83 14.52 3.54 3.24
C ALA A 83 13.92 2.83 4.46
N LYS A 84 14.77 2.38 5.39
CA LYS A 84 14.32 1.75 6.64
C LYS A 84 13.47 2.69 7.47
N ILE A 85 13.89 3.94 7.65
CA ILE A 85 13.13 4.94 8.41
C ILE A 85 11.77 5.20 7.74
N ILE A 86 11.76 5.37 6.42
CA ILE A 86 10.52 5.59 5.66
C ILE A 86 9.58 4.39 5.79
N GLU A 87 10.10 3.16 5.73
CA GLU A 87 9.31 1.94 5.90
C GLU A 87 8.68 1.87 7.28
N GLU A 88 9.44 2.14 8.34
CA GLU A 88 8.96 2.11 9.72
C GLU A 88 7.84 3.15 9.94
N GLU A 89 8.03 4.39 9.47
CA GLU A 89 7.01 5.44 9.60
C GLU A 89 5.78 5.18 8.72
N ALA A 90 5.97 4.75 7.48
CA ALA A 90 4.88 4.36 6.61
C ALA A 90 4.09 3.17 7.20
N GLY A 91 4.78 2.21 7.80
CA GLY A 91 4.18 1.05 8.45
C GLY A 91 3.26 1.42 9.62
N LYS A 92 3.63 2.41 10.45
CA LYS A 92 2.78 2.95 11.52
C LYS A 92 1.46 3.52 10.99
N LEU A 93 1.47 4.03 9.77
CA LEU A 93 0.30 4.57 9.08
C LEU A 93 -0.45 3.52 8.23
N GLY A 94 0.02 2.27 8.25
CA GLY A 94 -0.56 1.16 7.49
C GLY A 94 -0.22 1.19 6.00
N TYR A 95 0.86 1.87 5.62
CA TYR A 95 1.39 1.88 4.25
C TYR A 95 2.53 0.86 4.08
N ARG A 96 2.67 0.34 2.87
CA ARG A 96 3.81 -0.46 2.42
C ARG A 96 4.67 0.36 1.48
N VAL A 97 5.96 0.09 1.48
CA VAL A 97 6.90 0.79 0.60
C VAL A 97 7.46 -0.19 -0.43
N PHE A 98 7.39 0.20 -1.70
CA PHE A 98 8.07 -0.49 -2.80
C PHE A 98 9.38 0.25 -3.10
N TYR A 99 10.48 -0.45 -2.94
CA TYR A 99 11.82 0.11 -3.19
C TYR A 99 12.27 -0.17 -4.61
N CYS A 100 12.81 0.85 -5.28
CA CYS A 100 13.39 0.74 -6.61
C CYS A 100 14.70 1.49 -6.66
N SER A 101 15.71 0.91 -7.31
CA SER A 101 17.00 1.56 -7.59
C SER A 101 17.12 1.91 -9.06
N THR A 102 17.43 3.16 -9.35
CA THR A 102 17.60 3.67 -10.71
C THR A 102 19.01 3.45 -11.25
N ASP A 103 20.00 3.36 -10.35
CA ASP A 103 21.43 3.37 -10.68
C ASP A 103 21.82 4.58 -11.55
N ASN A 104 21.14 5.71 -11.36
CA ASN A 104 21.26 6.94 -12.17
C ASN A 104 21.01 6.72 -13.69
N ASN A 105 20.25 5.70 -14.06
CA ASN A 105 19.88 5.43 -15.43
C ASN A 105 18.51 6.05 -15.74
N GLU A 106 18.48 6.97 -16.72
CA GLU A 106 17.26 7.72 -17.09
C GLU A 106 16.13 6.81 -17.58
N GLU A 107 16.45 5.89 -18.51
CA GLU A 107 15.46 4.98 -19.09
C GLU A 107 14.85 4.08 -18.03
N ARG A 108 15.70 3.47 -17.19
CA ARG A 108 15.28 2.65 -16.05
C ARG A 108 14.43 3.44 -15.06
N SER A 109 14.75 4.70 -14.81
CA SER A 109 14.01 5.57 -13.90
C SER A 109 12.57 5.79 -14.39
N ALA A 110 12.40 6.05 -15.69
CA ALA A 110 11.09 6.23 -16.29
C ALA A 110 10.26 4.92 -16.26
N GLU A 111 10.89 3.78 -16.56
CA GLU A 111 10.25 2.46 -16.49
C GLU A 111 9.78 2.12 -15.08
N LEU A 112 10.57 2.42 -14.04
CA LEU A 112 10.22 2.19 -12.65
C LEU A 112 9.01 3.04 -12.23
N VAL A 113 8.96 4.30 -12.63
CA VAL A 113 7.78 5.16 -12.39
C VAL A 113 6.54 4.56 -13.03
N GLN A 114 6.62 4.13 -14.29
CA GLN A 114 5.48 3.51 -14.99
C GLN A 114 5.04 2.19 -14.33
N SER A 115 5.99 1.36 -13.91
CA SER A 115 5.69 0.10 -13.23
C SER A 115 4.96 0.32 -11.91
N LEU A 116 5.38 1.32 -11.12
CA LEU A 116 4.72 1.67 -9.86
C LEU A 116 3.35 2.33 -10.09
N LEU A 117 3.19 3.11 -11.17
CA LEU A 117 1.89 3.61 -11.60
C LEU A 117 0.93 2.47 -11.93
N GLN A 118 1.38 1.46 -12.68
CA GLN A 118 0.58 0.27 -12.98
C GLN A 118 0.23 -0.53 -11.72
N ALA A 119 1.13 -0.54 -10.72
CA ALA A 119 0.86 -1.11 -9.40
C ALA A 119 -0.11 -0.26 -8.57
N ASN A 120 -0.54 0.91 -9.06
CA ASN A 120 -1.45 1.85 -8.42
C ASN A 120 -0.96 2.29 -7.03
N VAL A 121 0.32 2.63 -6.88
CA VAL A 121 0.80 3.23 -5.63
C VAL A 121 0.10 4.56 -5.37
N ASP A 122 -0.14 4.89 -4.10
CA ASP A 122 -0.88 6.09 -3.71
C ASP A 122 -0.02 7.36 -3.75
N GLY A 123 1.30 7.22 -3.87
CA GLY A 123 2.24 8.33 -3.95
C GLY A 123 3.67 7.87 -4.14
N PHE A 124 4.55 8.83 -4.36
CA PHE A 124 5.96 8.60 -4.67
C PHE A 124 6.88 9.40 -3.75
N ILE A 125 8.00 8.80 -3.37
CA ILE A 125 9.18 9.46 -2.81
C ILE A 125 10.31 9.17 -3.77
N ILE A 126 10.94 10.22 -4.33
CA ILE A 126 11.86 10.09 -5.46
C ILE A 126 13.15 10.86 -5.18
N THR A 127 14.30 10.20 -5.32
CA THR A 127 15.57 10.88 -5.55
C THR A 127 15.66 11.21 -7.05
N PRO A 128 15.62 12.48 -7.46
CA PRO A 128 15.67 12.87 -8.85
C PRO A 128 16.91 12.37 -9.58
N THR A 129 16.72 11.84 -10.79
CA THR A 129 17.75 11.54 -11.76
C THR A 129 17.51 12.37 -13.01
N GLU A 130 18.54 12.60 -13.81
CA GLU A 130 18.43 13.33 -15.07
C GLU A 130 17.35 12.69 -15.97
N GLY A 131 16.54 13.51 -16.63
CA GLY A 131 15.47 13.05 -17.52
C GLY A 131 14.17 12.63 -16.83
N LEU A 132 14.12 12.58 -15.49
CA LEU A 132 12.93 12.15 -14.76
C LEU A 132 11.86 13.25 -14.59
N GLU A 133 12.17 14.51 -14.94
CA GLU A 133 11.28 15.67 -14.82
C GLU A 133 9.94 15.44 -15.51
N LYS A 134 9.96 14.90 -16.72
CA LYS A 134 8.75 14.60 -17.52
C LYS A 134 7.84 13.59 -16.80
N SER A 135 8.45 12.58 -16.18
CA SER A 135 7.70 11.56 -15.42
C SER A 135 7.07 12.16 -14.17
N VAL A 136 7.80 13.02 -13.45
CA VAL A 136 7.28 13.72 -12.27
C VAL A 136 6.16 14.69 -12.66
N ASP A 137 6.32 15.45 -13.73
CA ASP A 137 5.27 16.32 -14.27
C ASP A 137 3.99 15.54 -14.62
N GLN A 138 4.13 14.35 -15.19
CA GLN A 138 3.00 13.47 -15.47
C GLN A 138 2.29 13.03 -14.18
N LEU A 139 3.03 12.62 -13.16
CA LEU A 139 2.47 12.26 -11.85
C LEU A 139 1.67 13.42 -11.24
N LEU A 140 2.23 14.64 -11.28
CA LEU A 140 1.59 15.85 -10.76
C LEU A 140 0.30 16.19 -11.54
N LYS A 141 0.32 16.09 -12.87
CA LYS A 141 -0.90 16.25 -13.72
C LYS A 141 -1.98 15.22 -13.37
N MET A 142 -1.59 14.01 -13.00
CA MET A 142 -2.51 12.96 -12.53
C MET A 142 -2.93 13.16 -11.06
N LYS A 143 -2.45 14.23 -10.38
CA LYS A 143 -2.69 14.53 -8.97
C LYS A 143 -2.19 13.42 -8.02
N ILE A 144 -1.15 12.71 -8.41
CA ILE A 144 -0.49 11.73 -7.55
C ILE A 144 0.55 12.47 -6.70
N PRO A 145 0.54 12.31 -5.38
CA PRO A 145 1.50 12.96 -4.50
C PRO A 145 2.93 12.51 -4.80
N VAL A 146 3.84 13.48 -4.90
CA VAL A 146 5.28 13.24 -5.10
C VAL A 146 6.06 14.06 -4.08
N VAL A 147 7.03 13.43 -3.44
CA VAL A 147 8.02 14.07 -2.58
C VAL A 147 9.39 13.82 -3.19
N LEU A 148 10.15 14.89 -3.43
CA LEU A 148 11.55 14.80 -3.85
C LEU A 148 12.45 14.80 -2.62
N ILE A 149 13.47 13.95 -2.63
CA ILE A 149 14.44 13.81 -1.55
C ILE A 149 15.87 13.87 -2.09
N ASP A 150 16.82 14.27 -1.24
CA ASP A 150 18.26 14.35 -1.52
C ASP A 150 18.65 15.43 -2.53
N ARG A 151 17.93 15.55 -3.62
CA ARG A 151 18.17 16.53 -4.71
C ARG A 151 16.83 17.11 -5.20
N TYR A 152 16.98 18.11 -6.07
CA TYR A 152 15.86 18.73 -6.78
C TYR A 152 16.22 18.85 -8.27
N PHE A 153 15.23 19.05 -9.11
CA PHE A 153 15.46 19.38 -10.50
C PHE A 153 15.94 20.84 -10.62
N PRO A 154 16.90 21.14 -11.52
CA PRO A 154 17.40 22.49 -11.73
C PRO A 154 16.35 23.46 -12.24
#